data_246fab38c6308953405e7ea04b0fa2d8
#
_entry.id   246fab38c6308953405e7ea04b0fa2d8
#
_cell.length_a   1.000
_cell.length_b   1.000
_cell.length_c   1.000
_cell.angle_alpha   90.00
_cell.angle_beta   90.00
_cell.angle_gamma   90.00
#
_symmetry.space_group_name_H-M   'P 1'
#
loop_
_entity.id
_entity.type
_entity.pdbx_description
1 polymer ?
#
loop_
_entity_poly.entity_id
_entity_poly.type
_entity_poly.pdbx_seq_one_letter_code
_entity_poly.pdbx_strand_id
1 'polypeptide(L)'
;IMPSLVGSEMCIRDRGYVMRGGREMENHFECLWDLFRSIPSLEIEDASVLDEFYWLNKEDPNYSRCRVIEERGQRLPTDGDFTLTKQAMKDILQLCLMKEEDLNDVTISDVLSEDFMNSNFWIYWKTMFAFEPWHSAMEMRRYLMRFVHHIGGLADFSALKFTKYNQYESLVRPMVAYLTSHGVQFEYNVQVLDVKVDVTTKDKVAKTIELKRNGNKETIQLTPDDLVFITNGSITESSTSVSYTHLTLPTKA
;
A
#
# COMPACT_ATOMS: atom_id res chain seq x y z
N ILE A 1 -19.35 5.21 -7.58
CA ILE A 1 -18.64 4.98 -6.33
C ILE A 1 -17.60 6.05 -6.33
N MET A 2 -17.94 7.10 -5.62
CA MET A 2 -16.83 7.91 -5.14
C MET A 2 -15.90 6.93 -4.50
N PRO A 3 -14.79 6.74 -5.05
CA PRO A 3 -13.93 5.79 -4.48
C PRO A 3 -13.64 6.23 -3.07
N SER A 4 -13.79 5.31 -2.22
CA SER A 4 -13.16 5.31 -0.92
C SER A 4 -11.75 5.89 -0.93
N LEU A 5 -11.05 5.78 -2.02
CA LEU A 5 -9.75 6.40 -2.24
C LEU A 5 -9.79 7.93 -2.23
N VAL A 6 -10.77 8.53 -2.89
CA VAL A 6 -10.91 9.99 -2.87
C VAL A 6 -11.37 10.46 -1.51
N GLY A 7 -12.26 9.74 -0.87
CA GLY A 7 -12.70 10.05 0.48
C GLY A 7 -11.61 9.90 1.53
N SER A 8 -10.64 9.01 1.32
CA SER A 8 -9.53 8.86 2.25
C SER A 8 -8.44 9.90 2.05
N GLU A 9 -8.33 10.47 0.87
CA GLU A 9 -7.24 11.36 0.50
C GLU A 9 -7.64 12.82 0.41
N MET A 10 -8.91 13.09 0.28
CA MET A 10 -9.40 14.44 0.14
C MET A 10 -10.66 14.63 0.97
N CYS A 11 -10.52 15.18 2.15
CA CYS A 11 -11.65 15.64 2.94
C CYS A 11 -11.94 17.10 2.61
N ILE A 12 -13.13 17.36 2.10
CA ILE A 12 -13.66 18.72 2.03
C ILE A 12 -14.31 18.99 3.37
N ARG A 13 -13.74 19.90 4.14
CA ARG A 13 -14.35 20.41 5.36
C ARG A 13 -14.55 21.90 5.23
N ASP A 14 -15.78 22.32 5.42
CA ASP A 14 -16.16 23.72 5.35
C ASP A 14 -15.79 24.36 4.02
N ARG A 15 -14.61 24.94 3.89
CA ARG A 15 -14.15 25.64 2.69
C ARG A 15 -12.73 25.25 2.28
N GLY A 16 -12.24 24.11 2.73
CA GLY A 16 -10.87 23.69 2.46
C GLY A 16 -10.76 22.20 2.10
N TYR A 17 -9.62 21.86 1.54
CA TYR A 17 -9.25 20.48 1.25
C TYR A 17 -8.15 20.06 2.21
N VAL A 18 -8.30 18.88 2.79
CA VAL A 18 -7.21 18.20 3.48
C VAL A 18 -6.66 17.16 2.52
N MET A 19 -5.48 17.41 2.01
CA MET A 19 -4.80 16.51 1.08
C MET A 19 -3.71 15.74 1.79
N ARG A 20 -3.54 14.48 1.44
CA ARG A 20 -2.30 13.77 1.68
C ARG A 20 -1.24 14.28 0.73
N GLY A 21 0.03 14.17 1.12
CA GLY A 21 1.16 14.43 0.24
C GLY A 21 1.27 13.42 -0.90
N GLY A 22 2.40 13.44 -1.61
CA GLY A 22 2.70 12.48 -2.66
C GLY A 22 2.64 11.04 -2.17
N ARG A 23 2.37 10.10 -3.08
CA ARG A 23 2.37 8.68 -2.77
C ARG A 23 3.79 8.20 -2.50
N GLU A 24 3.98 7.55 -1.37
CA GLU A 24 5.24 6.92 -1.01
C GLU A 24 5.50 5.68 -1.87
N MET A 25 6.68 5.62 -2.45
CA MET A 25 7.09 4.63 -3.43
C MET A 25 8.56 4.25 -3.20
N GLU A 26 9.07 3.31 -3.98
CA GLU A 26 10.49 2.96 -3.99
C GLU A 26 10.97 2.57 -5.40
N ASN A 27 12.28 2.56 -5.61
CA ASN A 27 12.86 2.34 -6.95
C ASN A 27 12.73 0.90 -7.46
N HIS A 28 12.54 -0.08 -6.57
CA HIS A 28 12.52 -1.51 -6.90
C HIS A 28 11.12 -2.11 -7.01
N PHE A 29 10.14 -1.29 -7.33
CA PHE A 29 8.84 -1.76 -7.81
C PHE A 29 8.89 -2.04 -9.32
N GLU A 30 9.77 -2.95 -9.75
CA GLU A 30 10.15 -3.14 -11.15
C GLU A 30 8.93 -3.38 -12.05
N CYS A 31 8.02 -4.27 -11.65
CA CYS A 31 6.80 -4.54 -12.43
C CYS A 31 5.89 -3.32 -12.55
N LEU A 32 5.78 -2.53 -11.48
CA LEU A 32 5.00 -1.30 -11.48
C LEU A 32 5.63 -0.26 -12.39
N TRP A 33 6.94 -0.08 -12.31
CA TRP A 33 7.66 0.90 -13.11
C TRP A 33 7.75 0.49 -14.59
N ASP A 34 7.81 -0.81 -14.87
CA ASP A 34 7.70 -1.29 -16.25
C ASP A 34 6.33 -0.93 -16.86
N LEU A 35 5.24 -1.12 -16.10
CA LEU A 35 3.91 -0.67 -16.50
C LEU A 35 3.87 0.85 -16.74
N PHE A 36 4.33 1.65 -15.77
CA PHE A 36 4.25 3.11 -15.84
C PHE A 36 5.20 3.74 -16.86
N ARG A 37 6.15 3.00 -17.38
CA ARG A 37 6.97 3.41 -18.54
C ARG A 37 6.13 3.55 -19.81
N SER A 38 5.08 2.76 -19.94
CA SER A 38 4.19 2.77 -21.12
C SER A 38 3.00 3.73 -20.99
N ILE A 39 2.79 4.32 -19.81
CA ILE A 39 1.68 5.24 -19.55
C ILE A 39 2.17 6.67 -19.69
N PRO A 40 1.63 7.43 -20.67
CA PRO A 40 2.02 8.83 -20.87
C PRO A 40 1.74 9.71 -19.67
N SER A 41 2.63 10.65 -19.42
CA SER A 41 2.39 11.77 -18.53
C SER A 41 1.18 12.59 -18.99
N LEU A 42 0.41 13.12 -18.06
CA LEU A 42 -0.66 14.09 -18.36
C LEU A 42 -0.18 15.54 -18.33
N GLU A 43 1.06 15.78 -17.86
CA GLU A 43 1.60 17.13 -17.67
C GLU A 43 2.78 17.43 -18.59
N ILE A 44 3.56 16.43 -18.96
CA ILE A 44 4.80 16.59 -19.71
C ILE A 44 4.68 15.84 -21.04
N GLU A 45 4.78 16.58 -22.13
CA GLU A 45 4.76 16.02 -23.48
C GLU A 45 5.95 15.09 -23.70
N ASP A 46 5.75 13.98 -24.38
CA ASP A 46 6.74 12.94 -24.68
C ASP A 46 7.37 12.24 -23.45
N ALA A 47 6.80 12.43 -22.27
CA ALA A 47 7.22 11.76 -21.05
C ALA A 47 6.22 10.69 -20.58
N SER A 48 6.72 9.72 -19.83
CA SER A 48 5.90 8.73 -19.11
C SER A 48 5.69 9.13 -17.64
N VAL A 49 4.76 8.46 -16.98
CA VAL A 49 4.60 8.58 -15.53
C VAL A 49 5.86 8.16 -14.79
N LEU A 50 6.60 7.18 -15.31
CA LEU A 50 7.90 6.79 -14.75
C LEU A 50 8.93 7.92 -14.85
N ASP A 51 8.97 8.64 -15.98
CA ASP A 51 9.91 9.74 -16.17
C ASP A 51 9.64 10.88 -15.19
N GLU A 52 8.37 11.26 -14.98
CA GLU A 52 7.99 12.26 -13.98
C GLU A 52 8.46 11.86 -12.57
N PHE A 53 8.21 10.62 -12.18
CA PHE A 53 8.63 10.10 -10.88
C PHE A 53 10.16 10.15 -10.75
N TYR A 54 10.88 9.72 -11.78
CA TYR A 54 12.34 9.65 -11.76
C TYR A 54 12.95 11.06 -11.68
N TRP A 55 12.49 12.00 -12.49
CA TRP A 55 13.00 13.38 -12.50
C TRP A 55 12.74 14.09 -11.19
N LEU A 56 11.51 13.99 -10.66
CA LEU A 56 11.18 14.60 -9.37
C LEU A 56 12.14 14.13 -8.27
N ASN A 57 12.31 12.83 -8.13
CA ASN A 57 13.13 12.27 -7.05
C ASN A 57 14.64 12.44 -7.27
N LYS A 58 15.06 12.81 -8.47
CA LYS A 58 16.42 13.22 -8.77
C LYS A 58 16.69 14.68 -8.39
N GLU A 59 15.72 15.57 -8.65
CA GLU A 59 15.82 16.98 -8.35
C GLU A 59 15.59 17.29 -6.86
N ASP A 60 14.64 16.60 -6.25
CA ASP A 60 14.27 16.75 -4.85
C ASP A 60 14.33 15.40 -4.12
N PRO A 61 15.53 14.91 -3.80
CA PRO A 61 15.68 13.64 -3.10
C PRO A 61 15.10 13.74 -1.71
N ASN A 62 14.29 12.72 -1.36
CA ASN A 62 13.71 12.67 -0.04
C ASN A 62 14.76 12.52 1.05
N TYR A 63 14.67 13.38 2.04
CA TYR A 63 15.49 13.32 3.24
C TYR A 63 14.72 13.88 4.43
N SER A 64 14.49 13.05 5.44
CA SER A 64 13.86 13.47 6.67
C SER A 64 14.39 12.64 7.84
N ARG A 65 15.25 13.23 8.64
CA ARG A 65 15.83 12.52 9.79
C ARG A 65 14.77 12.02 10.74
N CYS A 66 14.73 10.70 10.95
CA CYS A 66 13.82 10.08 11.89
C CYS A 66 14.13 10.52 13.33
N ARG A 67 13.08 10.77 14.08
CA ARG A 67 13.17 11.05 15.52
C ARG A 67 12.47 9.93 16.26
N VAL A 68 13.20 9.20 17.05
CA VAL A 68 12.63 8.20 17.94
C VAL A 68 12.25 8.87 19.26
N ILE A 69 11.03 8.64 19.69
CA ILE A 69 10.46 9.19 20.92
C ILE A 69 10.10 8.03 21.83
N GLU A 70 10.52 8.08 23.07
CA GLU A 70 10.20 7.11 24.12
C GLU A 70 9.70 7.81 25.39
N GLU A 71 9.33 7.07 26.42
CA GLU A 71 8.95 7.57 27.73
C GLU A 71 8.06 8.83 27.70
N ARG A 72 6.98 8.80 26.92
CA ARG A 72 5.99 9.89 26.81
C ARG A 72 6.55 11.21 26.28
N GLY A 73 7.50 11.15 25.38
CA GLY A 73 7.98 12.34 24.66
C GLY A 73 9.45 12.64 24.83
N GLN A 74 10.19 11.80 25.50
CA GLN A 74 11.65 11.93 25.55
C GLN A 74 12.26 11.47 24.22
N ARG A 75 13.19 12.26 23.70
CA ARG A 75 13.89 11.92 22.48
C ARG A 75 15.01 10.93 22.77
N LEU A 76 14.99 9.79 22.10
CA LEU A 76 16.09 8.86 22.09
C LEU A 76 17.17 9.35 21.10
N PRO A 77 18.42 9.57 21.53
CA PRO A 77 19.52 10.01 20.66
C PRO A 77 20.05 8.83 19.84
N THR A 78 19.36 8.48 18.76
CA THR A 78 19.78 7.37 17.88
C THR A 78 20.85 7.79 16.89
N ASP A 79 20.84 9.04 16.46
CA ASP A 79 21.74 9.63 15.46
C ASP A 79 21.92 8.81 14.16
N GLY A 80 20.92 7.97 13.85
CA GLY A 80 20.92 7.06 12.70
C GLY A 80 21.64 5.74 12.94
N ASP A 81 22.19 5.52 14.13
CA ASP A 81 22.81 4.26 14.49
C ASP A 81 21.76 3.19 14.78
N PHE A 82 21.92 2.02 14.17
CA PHE A 82 21.05 0.87 14.39
C PHE A 82 21.35 0.07 15.65
N THR A 83 22.48 0.31 16.31
CA THR A 83 22.92 -0.37 17.53
C THR A 83 22.84 -1.90 17.46
N LEU A 84 23.06 -2.48 16.26
CA LEU A 84 23.05 -3.92 16.04
C LEU A 84 24.29 -4.57 16.65
N THR A 85 24.10 -5.42 17.64
CA THR A 85 25.17 -6.27 18.17
C THR A 85 25.53 -7.38 17.17
N LYS A 86 26.66 -8.06 17.40
CA LYS A 86 27.03 -9.22 16.58
C LYS A 86 26.00 -10.35 16.68
N GLN A 87 25.34 -10.49 17.84
CA GLN A 87 24.28 -11.49 18.02
C GLN A 87 23.05 -11.08 17.19
N ALA A 88 22.58 -9.85 17.30
CA ALA A 88 21.46 -9.35 16.52
C ALA A 88 21.67 -9.49 14.99
N MET A 89 22.89 -9.19 14.50
CA MET A 89 23.23 -9.41 13.10
C MET A 89 23.20 -10.89 12.69
N LYS A 90 23.66 -11.78 13.59
CA LYS A 90 23.59 -13.22 13.35
C LYS A 90 22.14 -13.71 13.29
N ASP A 91 21.28 -13.22 14.16
CA ASP A 91 19.86 -13.57 14.21
C ASP A 91 19.16 -13.18 12.89
N ILE A 92 19.39 -11.94 12.42
CA ILE A 92 18.86 -11.50 11.13
C ILE A 92 19.31 -12.41 9.98
N LEU A 93 20.61 -12.71 9.94
CA LEU A 93 21.17 -13.58 8.90
C LEU A 93 20.56 -14.99 8.97
N GLN A 94 20.45 -15.54 10.18
CA GLN A 94 19.85 -16.85 10.40
C GLN A 94 18.38 -16.86 9.93
N LEU A 95 17.59 -15.87 10.32
CA LEU A 95 16.21 -15.74 9.86
C LEU A 95 16.12 -15.68 8.32
N CYS A 96 16.99 -14.90 7.67
CA CYS A 96 17.01 -14.82 6.21
C CYS A 96 17.34 -16.16 5.52
N LEU A 97 18.15 -17.01 6.17
CA LEU A 97 18.55 -18.32 5.64
C LEU A 97 17.55 -19.45 5.96
N MET A 98 16.65 -19.26 6.91
CA MET A 98 15.62 -20.25 7.23
C MET A 98 14.66 -20.45 6.04
N LYS A 99 14.15 -21.67 5.92
CA LYS A 99 13.09 -21.97 4.95
C LYS A 99 11.75 -21.48 5.47
N GLU A 100 10.86 -21.10 4.57
CA GLU A 100 9.51 -20.65 4.95
C GLU A 100 8.71 -21.75 5.66
N GLU A 101 8.93 -23.00 5.26
CA GLU A 101 8.29 -24.17 5.87
C GLU A 101 8.60 -24.30 7.36
N ASP A 102 9.81 -23.89 7.79
CA ASP A 102 10.27 -23.95 9.17
C ASP A 102 9.75 -22.77 10.01
N LEU A 103 9.10 -21.80 9.38
CA LEU A 103 8.58 -20.58 10.00
C LEU A 103 7.05 -20.58 10.18
N ASN A 104 6.39 -21.70 9.90
CA ASN A 104 4.97 -21.84 10.17
C ASN A 104 4.72 -21.74 11.68
N ASP A 105 3.76 -20.87 12.06
CA ASP A 105 3.37 -20.62 13.45
C ASP A 105 4.52 -20.13 14.37
N VAL A 106 5.63 -19.67 13.79
CA VAL A 106 6.77 -19.10 14.52
C VAL A 106 6.64 -17.58 14.60
N THR A 107 6.80 -17.02 15.80
CA THR A 107 6.78 -15.59 16.03
C THR A 107 8.16 -14.95 15.87
N ILE A 108 8.18 -13.64 15.71
CA ILE A 108 9.44 -12.88 15.64
C ILE A 108 10.27 -13.08 16.91
N SER A 109 9.62 -13.05 18.07
CA SER A 109 10.29 -13.26 19.37
C SER A 109 10.83 -14.67 19.60
N ASP A 110 10.40 -15.67 18.81
CA ASP A 110 10.93 -17.03 18.91
C ASP A 110 12.28 -17.19 18.21
N VAL A 111 12.58 -16.32 17.24
CA VAL A 111 13.76 -16.46 16.37
C VAL A 111 14.75 -15.29 16.48
N LEU A 112 14.35 -14.14 16.99
CA LEU A 112 15.20 -12.97 17.20
C LEU A 112 15.43 -12.74 18.68
N SER A 113 16.68 -12.55 19.09
CA SER A 113 17.08 -12.41 20.49
C SER A 113 16.65 -11.08 21.10
N GLU A 114 16.77 -10.96 22.42
CA GLU A 114 16.61 -9.71 23.14
C GLU A 114 17.61 -8.63 22.66
N ASP A 115 18.80 -9.02 22.26
CA ASP A 115 19.79 -8.10 21.64
C ASP A 115 19.22 -7.42 20.41
N PHE A 116 18.50 -8.16 19.57
CA PHE A 116 17.81 -7.58 18.41
C PHE A 116 16.65 -6.69 18.85
N MET A 117 15.79 -7.16 19.77
CA MET A 117 14.63 -6.42 20.24
C MET A 117 14.99 -5.07 20.93
N ASN A 118 16.16 -4.99 21.52
CA ASN A 118 16.67 -3.80 22.19
C ASN A 118 17.46 -2.87 21.24
N SER A 119 17.58 -3.22 19.97
CA SER A 119 18.32 -2.41 19.01
C SER A 119 17.48 -1.25 18.46
N ASN A 120 18.14 -0.16 18.09
CA ASN A 120 17.50 0.94 17.35
C ASN A 120 16.95 0.46 16.00
N PHE A 121 17.59 -0.52 15.38
CA PHE A 121 17.09 -1.14 14.14
C PHE A 121 15.66 -1.67 14.32
N TRP A 122 15.40 -2.41 15.40
CA TRP A 122 14.06 -2.91 15.69
C TRP A 122 13.05 -1.76 15.86
N ILE A 123 13.43 -0.68 16.53
CA ILE A 123 12.55 0.48 16.71
C ILE A 123 12.18 1.11 15.36
N TYR A 124 13.16 1.34 14.47
CA TYR A 124 12.88 1.84 13.13
C TYR A 124 12.02 0.87 12.32
N TRP A 125 12.39 -0.40 12.34
CA TRP A 125 11.72 -1.44 11.55
C TRP A 125 10.27 -1.64 11.97
N LYS A 126 10.02 -1.85 13.26
CA LYS A 126 8.67 -2.06 13.78
C LYS A 126 7.77 -0.85 13.57
N THR A 127 8.31 0.35 13.65
CA THR A 127 7.55 1.59 13.43
C THR A 127 7.22 1.80 11.95
N MET A 128 8.18 1.51 11.07
CA MET A 128 8.02 1.65 9.62
C MET A 128 6.98 0.67 9.07
N PHE A 129 7.09 -0.59 9.47
CA PHE A 129 6.31 -1.70 8.90
C PHE A 129 5.22 -2.23 9.83
N ALA A 130 4.99 -1.59 10.98
CA ALA A 130 3.97 -1.96 11.97
C ALA A 130 4.13 -3.40 12.51
N PHE A 131 5.36 -3.86 12.72
CA PHE A 131 5.63 -5.15 13.33
C PHE A 131 5.55 -5.10 14.86
N GLU A 132 5.17 -6.25 15.42
CA GLU A 132 5.21 -6.51 16.86
C GLU A 132 5.88 -7.87 17.13
N PRO A 133 6.45 -8.11 18.32
CA PRO A 133 7.19 -9.34 18.60
C PRO A 133 6.43 -10.65 18.37
N TRP A 134 5.11 -10.61 18.52
CA TRP A 134 4.21 -11.77 18.31
C TRP A 134 3.75 -11.97 16.86
N HIS A 135 4.17 -11.11 15.95
CA HIS A 135 3.85 -11.28 14.53
C HIS A 135 4.68 -12.41 13.92
N SER A 136 4.26 -12.86 12.74
CA SER A 136 4.90 -13.96 12.01
C SER A 136 6.36 -13.66 11.65
N ALA A 137 7.25 -14.58 12.03
CA ALA A 137 8.65 -14.53 11.64
C ALA A 137 8.83 -14.73 10.12
N MET A 138 7.95 -15.50 9.47
CA MET A 138 7.94 -15.66 8.02
C MET A 138 7.68 -14.33 7.32
N GLU A 139 6.70 -13.58 7.79
CA GLU A 139 6.39 -12.26 7.23
C GLU A 139 7.55 -11.27 7.44
N MET A 140 8.10 -11.22 8.65
CA MET A 140 9.30 -10.44 8.94
C MET A 140 10.46 -10.76 7.99
N ARG A 141 10.72 -12.06 7.75
CA ARG A 141 11.75 -12.53 6.82
C ARG A 141 11.48 -12.02 5.40
N ARG A 142 10.25 -12.13 4.92
CA ARG A 142 9.85 -11.64 3.58
C ARG A 142 10.09 -10.13 3.43
N TYR A 143 9.75 -9.36 4.45
CA TYR A 143 10.03 -7.92 4.47
C TYR A 143 11.53 -7.63 4.48
N LEU A 144 12.31 -8.31 5.31
CA LEU A 144 13.77 -8.14 5.33
C LEU A 144 14.39 -8.45 3.97
N MET A 145 14.01 -9.56 3.35
CA MET A 145 14.50 -9.95 2.02
C MET A 145 14.07 -8.94 0.94
N ARG A 146 12.86 -8.41 1.04
CA ARG A 146 12.32 -7.44 0.07
C ARG A 146 12.98 -6.08 0.18
N PHE A 147 13.30 -5.63 1.39
CA PHE A 147 13.79 -4.28 1.65
C PHE A 147 15.26 -4.21 2.09
N VAL A 148 16.02 -5.29 1.94
CA VAL A 148 17.42 -5.34 2.38
C VAL A 148 18.28 -4.19 1.79
N HIS A 149 18.04 -3.81 0.56
CA HIS A 149 18.75 -2.74 -0.14
C HIS A 149 18.36 -1.33 0.33
N HIS A 150 17.30 -1.20 1.11
CA HIS A 150 16.83 0.07 1.67
C HIS A 150 17.16 0.26 3.16
N ILE A 151 17.76 -0.73 3.80
CA ILE A 151 18.05 -0.69 5.24
C ILE A 151 18.84 0.57 5.60
N GLY A 152 19.84 0.93 4.79
CA GLY A 152 20.66 2.12 5.03
C GLY A 152 19.88 3.44 5.08
N GLY A 153 18.75 3.51 4.41
CA GLY A 153 17.88 4.70 4.35
C GLY A 153 16.73 4.73 5.36
N LEU A 154 16.66 3.78 6.29
CA LEU A 154 15.58 3.74 7.29
C LEU A 154 15.62 4.91 8.29
N ALA A 155 16.82 5.37 8.64
CA ALA A 155 16.99 6.41 9.65
C ALA A 155 16.70 7.83 9.13
N ASP A 156 16.69 8.04 7.82
CA ASP A 156 16.54 9.36 7.20
C ASP A 156 15.52 9.40 6.05
N PHE A 157 14.80 8.32 5.83
CA PHE A 157 13.84 8.14 4.73
C PHE A 157 14.41 8.30 3.32
N SER A 158 15.71 8.36 3.13
CA SER A 158 16.32 8.51 1.81
C SER A 158 16.02 7.35 0.86
N ALA A 159 15.68 6.17 1.42
CA ALA A 159 15.23 5.01 0.66
C ALA A 159 13.84 5.21 0.02
N LEU A 160 13.01 6.06 0.58
CA LEU A 160 11.66 6.30 0.12
C LEU A 160 11.63 7.40 -0.93
N LYS A 161 10.76 7.23 -1.90
CA LYS A 161 10.51 8.17 -2.99
C LYS A 161 9.05 8.57 -2.96
N PHE A 162 8.74 9.71 -3.54
CA PHE A 162 7.37 10.22 -3.56
C PHE A 162 6.96 10.57 -4.96
N THR A 163 5.66 10.45 -5.23
CA THR A 163 5.03 11.05 -6.39
C THR A 163 4.76 12.54 -6.14
N LYS A 164 4.67 13.32 -7.20
CA LYS A 164 4.43 14.77 -7.12
C LYS A 164 3.12 15.12 -6.43
N TYR A 165 2.08 14.38 -6.76
CA TYR A 165 0.75 14.52 -6.19
C TYR A 165 0.37 13.25 -5.44
N ASN A 166 -0.84 13.21 -4.88
CA ASN A 166 -1.40 12.00 -4.29
C ASN A 166 -1.51 10.85 -5.31
N GLN A 167 -1.80 9.67 -4.81
CA GLN A 167 -1.87 8.44 -5.63
C GLN A 167 -2.84 8.57 -6.81
N TYR A 168 -3.98 9.22 -6.60
CA TYR A 168 -4.98 9.35 -7.66
C TYR A 168 -4.44 10.20 -8.82
N GLU A 169 -3.96 11.39 -8.53
CA GLU A 169 -3.48 12.32 -9.57
C GLU A 169 -2.22 11.81 -10.27
N SER A 170 -1.29 11.24 -9.53
CA SER A 170 0.01 10.84 -10.08
C SER A 170 -0.01 9.48 -10.79
N LEU A 171 -0.85 8.54 -10.37
CA LEU A 171 -0.81 7.17 -10.87
C LEU A 171 -2.13 6.72 -11.48
N VAL A 172 -3.24 6.89 -10.76
CA VAL A 172 -4.54 6.34 -11.20
C VAL A 172 -5.10 7.11 -12.39
N ARG A 173 -5.08 8.44 -12.33
CA ARG A 173 -5.63 9.29 -13.40
C ARG A 173 -4.93 9.13 -14.75
N PRO A 174 -3.59 9.11 -14.84
CA PRO A 174 -2.90 8.80 -16.09
C PRO A 174 -3.23 7.41 -16.62
N MET A 175 -3.30 6.41 -15.74
CA MET A 175 -3.66 5.04 -16.12
C MET A 175 -5.09 4.96 -16.66
N VAL A 176 -6.06 5.61 -16.01
CA VAL A 176 -7.45 5.67 -16.50
C VAL A 176 -7.51 6.37 -17.84
N ALA A 177 -6.81 7.49 -18.02
CA ALA A 177 -6.77 8.20 -19.30
C ALA A 177 -6.19 7.32 -20.43
N TYR A 178 -5.08 6.64 -20.14
CA TYR A 178 -4.44 5.72 -21.08
C TYR A 178 -5.38 4.57 -21.48
N LEU A 179 -5.98 3.90 -20.52
CA LEU A 179 -6.90 2.79 -20.77
C LEU A 179 -8.14 3.25 -21.54
N THR A 180 -8.69 4.41 -21.22
CA THR A 180 -9.82 4.99 -21.94
C THR A 180 -9.48 5.28 -23.40
N SER A 181 -8.27 5.80 -23.68
CA SER A 181 -7.81 6.03 -25.06
C SER A 181 -7.65 4.72 -25.87
N HIS A 182 -7.53 3.58 -25.19
CA HIS A 182 -7.49 2.25 -25.78
C HIS A 182 -8.85 1.54 -25.78
N GLY A 183 -9.93 2.25 -25.51
CA GLY A 183 -11.30 1.73 -25.62
C GLY A 183 -11.83 1.03 -24.36
N VAL A 184 -11.09 1.07 -23.25
CA VAL A 184 -11.59 0.54 -21.97
C VAL A 184 -12.71 1.44 -21.45
N GLN A 185 -13.80 0.84 -21.05
CA GLN A 185 -14.96 1.53 -20.49
C GLN A 185 -14.96 1.41 -18.97
N PHE A 186 -15.04 2.54 -18.29
CA PHE A 186 -15.17 2.62 -16.84
C PHE A 186 -16.60 3.02 -16.48
N GLU A 187 -17.28 2.19 -15.74
CA GLU A 187 -18.64 2.45 -15.31
C GLU A 187 -18.68 2.74 -13.80
N TYR A 188 -19.19 3.90 -13.46
CA TYR A 188 -19.33 4.37 -12.08
C TYR A 188 -20.80 4.31 -11.65
N ASN A 189 -21.04 4.35 -10.34
CA ASN A 189 -22.39 4.19 -9.75
C ASN A 189 -23.07 2.86 -10.13
N VAL A 190 -22.25 1.84 -10.32
CA VAL A 190 -22.66 0.47 -10.59
C VAL A 190 -22.26 -0.40 -9.40
N GLN A 191 -23.21 -1.05 -8.78
CA GLN A 191 -22.99 -2.05 -7.75
C GLN A 191 -23.21 -3.44 -8.35
N VAL A 192 -22.16 -4.23 -8.45
CA VAL A 192 -22.29 -5.66 -8.81
C VAL A 192 -22.88 -6.38 -7.58
N LEU A 193 -24.00 -7.05 -7.78
CA LEU A 193 -24.70 -7.78 -6.75
C LEU A 193 -24.29 -9.26 -6.72
N ASP A 194 -24.15 -9.86 -7.92
CA ASP A 194 -23.78 -11.26 -8.05
C ASP A 194 -23.17 -11.55 -9.43
N VAL A 195 -22.36 -12.58 -9.49
CA VAL A 195 -21.88 -13.18 -10.73
C VAL A 195 -22.28 -14.65 -10.72
N LYS A 196 -23.24 -15.02 -11.58
CA LYS A 196 -23.68 -16.42 -11.69
C LYS A 196 -22.66 -17.23 -12.46
N VAL A 197 -22.14 -18.25 -11.83
CA VAL A 197 -21.13 -19.15 -12.40
C VAL A 197 -21.66 -20.57 -12.42
N ASP A 198 -21.69 -21.18 -13.60
CA ASP A 198 -21.90 -22.63 -13.72
C ASP A 198 -20.59 -23.34 -13.38
N VAL A 199 -20.65 -24.19 -12.38
CA VAL A 199 -19.48 -24.94 -11.89
C VAL A 199 -19.70 -26.42 -12.18
N THR A 200 -18.83 -26.99 -13.02
CA THR A 200 -18.76 -28.43 -13.28
C THR A 200 -17.44 -28.98 -12.72
N THR A 201 -17.23 -30.28 -12.83
CA THR A 201 -15.95 -30.89 -12.44
C THR A 201 -14.77 -30.46 -13.32
N LYS A 202 -15.03 -29.94 -14.50
CA LYS A 202 -14.02 -29.57 -15.50
C LYS A 202 -13.93 -28.05 -15.71
N ASP A 203 -15.07 -27.36 -15.69
CA ASP A 203 -15.19 -26.00 -16.14
C ASP A 203 -15.90 -25.11 -15.09
N LYS A 204 -15.51 -23.85 -15.08
CA LYS A 204 -16.19 -22.77 -14.35
C LYS A 204 -16.49 -21.66 -15.33
N VAL A 205 -17.76 -21.47 -15.67
CA VAL A 205 -18.18 -20.54 -16.72
C VAL A 205 -19.12 -19.49 -16.11
N ALA A 206 -18.70 -18.24 -16.15
CA ALA A 206 -19.57 -17.12 -15.77
C ALA A 206 -20.69 -16.96 -16.81
N LYS A 207 -21.93 -16.83 -16.34
CA LYS A 207 -23.12 -16.75 -17.20
C LYS A 207 -23.75 -15.37 -17.21
N THR A 208 -23.87 -14.77 -16.05
CA THR A 208 -24.51 -13.46 -15.91
C THR A 208 -23.86 -12.65 -14.84
N ILE A 209 -23.89 -11.34 -15.03
CA ILE A 209 -23.57 -10.37 -13.97
C ILE A 209 -24.88 -9.66 -13.60
N GLU A 210 -25.30 -9.80 -12.34
CA GLU A 210 -26.40 -9.06 -11.77
C GLU A 210 -25.86 -7.77 -11.12
N LEU A 211 -26.37 -6.65 -11.52
CA LEU A 211 -25.89 -5.36 -11.02
C LEU A 211 -27.04 -4.37 -10.76
N LYS A 212 -26.72 -3.31 -10.06
CA LYS A 212 -27.58 -2.18 -9.83
C LYS A 212 -26.90 -0.93 -10.36
N ARG A 213 -27.48 -0.32 -11.38
CA ARG A 213 -27.00 0.89 -12.04
C ARG A 213 -27.95 2.05 -11.72
N ASN A 214 -27.45 3.12 -11.12
CA ASN A 214 -28.28 4.26 -10.73
C ASN A 214 -29.56 3.88 -9.98
N GLY A 215 -29.51 2.83 -9.17
CA GLY A 215 -30.65 2.34 -8.40
C GLY A 215 -31.49 1.25 -9.09
N ASN A 216 -31.38 1.04 -10.39
CA ASN A 216 -32.13 0.04 -11.15
C ASN A 216 -31.34 -1.26 -11.26
N LYS A 217 -32.05 -2.39 -11.11
CA LYS A 217 -31.45 -3.72 -11.31
C LYS A 217 -31.32 -4.02 -12.80
N GLU A 218 -30.18 -4.54 -13.21
CA GLU A 218 -29.86 -4.96 -14.56
C GLU A 218 -29.13 -6.30 -14.53
N THR A 219 -29.21 -7.04 -15.63
CA THR A 219 -28.48 -8.29 -15.80
C THR A 219 -27.73 -8.24 -17.13
N ILE A 220 -26.42 -8.45 -17.08
CA ILE A 220 -25.60 -8.62 -18.28
C ILE A 220 -25.46 -10.11 -18.55
N GLN A 221 -25.81 -10.53 -19.78
CA GLN A 221 -25.59 -11.89 -20.26
C GLN A 221 -24.17 -12.01 -20.76
N LEU A 222 -23.48 -13.07 -20.36
CA LEU A 222 -22.13 -13.38 -20.77
C LEU A 222 -22.11 -14.52 -21.77
N THR A 223 -21.13 -14.47 -22.64
CA THR A 223 -20.83 -15.55 -23.62
C THR A 223 -19.68 -16.42 -23.09
N PRO A 224 -19.46 -17.60 -23.65
CA PRO A 224 -18.31 -18.44 -23.26
C PRO A 224 -16.93 -17.80 -23.51
N ASP A 225 -16.87 -16.79 -24.36
CA ASP A 225 -15.64 -16.09 -24.72
C ASP A 225 -15.33 -14.91 -23.77
N ASP A 226 -16.26 -14.56 -22.87
CA ASP A 226 -16.08 -13.49 -21.90
C ASP A 226 -15.24 -13.95 -20.71
N LEU A 227 -14.26 -13.14 -20.33
CA LEU A 227 -13.46 -13.34 -19.13
C LEU A 227 -13.92 -12.40 -18.01
N VAL A 228 -14.22 -12.94 -16.85
CA VAL A 228 -14.65 -12.17 -15.70
C VAL A 228 -13.60 -12.22 -14.59
N PHE A 229 -13.03 -11.09 -14.27
CA PHE A 229 -12.10 -10.94 -13.15
C PHE A 229 -12.84 -10.27 -11.98
N ILE A 230 -12.87 -10.92 -10.83
CA ILE A 230 -13.55 -10.45 -9.63
C ILE A 230 -12.49 -10.03 -8.63
N THR A 231 -12.46 -8.75 -8.30
CA THR A 231 -11.69 -8.23 -7.17
C THR A 231 -12.68 -7.95 -6.03
N ASN A 232 -12.69 -8.83 -5.05
CA ASN A 232 -13.49 -8.59 -3.85
C ASN A 232 -12.97 -7.36 -3.16
N GLY A 233 -13.87 -6.58 -2.58
CA GLY A 233 -13.58 -5.30 -2.01
C GLY A 233 -12.37 -5.24 -1.09
N SER A 234 -12.01 -4.04 -0.76
CA SER A 234 -10.93 -3.75 0.19
C SER A 234 -11.52 -3.44 1.58
N ILE A 235 -10.64 -3.22 2.55
CA ILE A 235 -11.00 -2.71 3.88
C ILE A 235 -11.91 -1.46 3.78
N THR A 236 -11.73 -0.66 2.73
CA THR A 236 -12.49 0.56 2.51
C THR A 236 -13.92 0.31 2.02
N GLU A 237 -14.25 -0.86 1.51
CA GLU A 237 -15.61 -1.18 1.05
C GLU A 237 -16.61 -1.23 2.20
N SER A 238 -16.20 -1.77 3.34
CA SER A 238 -17.01 -1.82 4.56
C SER A 238 -16.94 -0.56 5.42
N SER A 239 -16.10 0.40 5.04
CA SER A 239 -16.00 1.66 5.79
C SER A 239 -17.13 2.60 5.44
N THR A 240 -17.64 3.27 6.47
CA THR A 240 -18.65 4.33 6.33
C THR A 240 -18.03 5.69 6.57
N SER A 241 -18.50 6.69 5.83
CA SER A 241 -18.08 8.07 6.10
C SER A 241 -18.54 8.49 7.51
N VAL A 242 -17.59 8.88 8.34
CA VAL A 242 -17.88 9.43 9.65
C VAL A 242 -18.39 10.85 9.44
N SER A 243 -19.66 11.08 9.78
CA SER A 243 -20.23 12.42 9.84
C SER A 243 -20.12 13.00 11.27
N TYR A 244 -20.23 14.32 11.39
CA TYR A 244 -20.21 14.99 12.69
C TYR A 244 -21.27 14.49 13.69
N THR A 245 -22.35 13.91 13.20
CA THR A 245 -23.41 13.33 14.04
C THR A 245 -22.96 12.08 14.82
N HIS A 246 -21.82 11.47 14.45
CA HIS A 246 -21.27 10.31 15.15
C HIS A 246 -20.10 10.67 16.09
N LEU A 247 -19.72 11.94 16.15
CA LEU A 247 -18.63 12.44 17.00
C LEU A 247 -19.07 12.97 18.37
N THR A 248 -20.31 12.78 18.76
CA THR A 248 -20.69 13.00 20.15
C THR A 248 -20.15 11.87 21.00
N LEU A 249 -18.95 12.04 21.51
CA LEU A 249 -18.47 11.24 22.63
C LEU A 249 -19.52 11.36 23.76
N PRO A 250 -19.93 10.23 24.36
CA PRO A 250 -20.76 10.32 25.56
C PRO A 250 -19.96 11.05 26.63
N THR A 251 -20.28 12.30 26.87
CA THR A 251 -19.83 13.01 28.06
C THR A 251 -20.50 12.30 29.23
N LYS A 252 -19.77 11.41 29.87
CA LYS A 252 -20.13 11.02 31.23
C LYS A 252 -19.97 12.24 32.11
N ALA A 253 -21.09 12.72 32.58
CA ALA A 253 -21.14 13.61 33.75
C ALA A 253 -20.59 12.87 34.97
#